data_b66dd5b4b01924ee0577aef7e1368c49
#
_entry.id   b66dd5b4b01924ee0577aef7e1368c49
#
_cell.length_a   1.000
_cell.length_b   1.000
_cell.length_c   1.000
_cell.angle_alpha   90.00
_cell.angle_beta   90.00
_cell.angle_gamma   90.00
#
_symmetry.space_group_name_H-M   'P 1'
#
loop_
_entity.id
_entity.type
_entity.pdbx_description
1 polymer ?
#
loop_
_entity_poly.entity_id
_entity_poly.type
_entity_poly.pdbx_seq_one_letter_code
_entity_poly.pdbx_strand_id
1 'polypeptide(L)'
;MWINDKHISEYGLKLEMDHEYPFPKTRDRSIDIPGRHGAYDFGADLGVRQFNLPLAHMPVRSRTEKQEQIRAFLNELLDSTGRPKYFKLKFSYESDKHYMVRYTGSIPIQRAVQLSKFNLPLTAFDPYAYADMNAYDPTEDYQYDSGYQYDSG
;
A
#
# COMPACT_ATOMS: atom_id res chain seq x y z
N MET A 1 -8.66 1.33 -6.68
CA MET A 1 -7.48 0.70 -6.07
C MET A 1 -6.91 -0.34 -7.02
N TRP A 2 -5.61 -0.36 -7.15
CA TRP A 2 -4.88 -1.30 -8.00
C TRP A 2 -3.90 -2.09 -7.15
N ILE A 3 -3.77 -3.36 -7.48
CA ILE A 3 -2.79 -4.27 -6.88
C ILE A 3 -1.93 -4.79 -8.03
N ASN A 4 -0.62 -4.50 -8.00
CA ASN A 4 0.33 -4.86 -9.06
C ASN A 4 -0.15 -4.43 -10.45
N ASP A 5 -0.62 -3.19 -10.55
CA ASP A 5 -1.12 -2.55 -11.77
C ASP A 5 -2.43 -3.15 -12.32
N LYS A 6 -3.11 -3.96 -11.54
CA LYS A 6 -4.39 -4.56 -11.91
C LYS A 6 -5.48 -4.06 -10.96
N HIS A 7 -6.57 -3.55 -11.50
CA HIS A 7 -7.65 -3.02 -10.70
C HIS A 7 -8.35 -4.15 -9.93
N ILE A 8 -8.75 -3.87 -8.68
CA ILE A 8 -9.37 -4.88 -7.82
C ILE A 8 -10.69 -5.42 -8.36
N SER A 9 -11.38 -4.65 -9.22
CA SER A 9 -12.61 -5.12 -9.87
C SER A 9 -12.39 -6.36 -10.72
N GLU A 10 -11.19 -6.58 -11.22
CA GLU A 10 -10.85 -7.78 -11.99
C GLU A 10 -10.79 -9.03 -11.10
N TYR A 11 -10.68 -8.83 -9.79
CA TYR A 11 -10.77 -9.91 -8.80
C TYR A 11 -12.18 -10.02 -8.19
N GLY A 12 -13.14 -9.27 -8.73
CA GLY A 12 -14.50 -9.25 -8.21
C GLY A 12 -14.65 -8.53 -6.88
N LEU A 13 -13.76 -7.61 -6.59
CA LEU A 13 -13.74 -6.86 -5.33
C LEU A 13 -13.97 -5.38 -5.57
N LYS A 14 -14.53 -4.72 -4.57
CA LYS A 14 -14.64 -3.27 -4.53
C LYS A 14 -14.17 -2.76 -3.18
N LEU A 15 -13.56 -1.59 -3.19
CA LEU A 15 -13.17 -0.89 -1.97
C LEU A 15 -14.37 -0.06 -1.49
N GLU A 16 -14.74 -0.26 -0.25
CA GLU A 16 -15.79 0.56 0.36
C GLU A 16 -15.29 1.98 0.56
N MET A 17 -16.17 2.94 0.47
CA MET A 17 -15.80 4.35 0.50
C MET A 17 -15.34 4.84 1.86
N ASP A 18 -15.74 4.12 2.89
CA ASP A 18 -15.45 4.51 4.28
C ASP A 18 -14.13 3.90 4.74
N HIS A 19 -13.02 4.34 4.15
CA HIS A 19 -11.69 3.92 4.58
C HIS A 19 -10.85 5.14 4.97
N GLU A 20 -10.03 4.95 5.98
CA GLU A 20 -9.13 5.99 6.45
C GLU A 20 -7.87 6.07 5.59
N TYR A 21 -7.39 7.29 5.41
CA TYR A 21 -6.09 7.52 4.79
C TYR A 21 -5.04 7.56 5.89
N PRO A 22 -4.22 6.50 6.02
CA PRO A 22 -3.32 6.41 7.15
C PRO A 22 -2.06 7.26 6.96
N PHE A 23 -1.60 7.83 8.06
CA PHE A 23 -0.30 8.48 8.13
C PHE A 23 0.69 7.57 8.84
N PRO A 24 1.99 7.64 8.48
CA PRO A 24 2.99 6.86 9.21
C PRO A 24 3.09 7.34 10.64
N LYS A 25 3.26 6.39 11.55
CA LYS A 25 3.48 6.73 12.95
C LYS A 25 4.89 7.27 13.11
N THR A 26 5.04 8.29 13.95
CA THR A 26 6.36 8.79 14.33
C THR A 26 6.87 8.07 15.56
N ARG A 27 8.17 7.86 15.61
CA ARG A 27 8.85 7.32 16.79
C ARG A 27 9.84 8.37 17.27
N ASP A 28 9.57 8.90 18.47
CA ASP A 28 10.43 9.91 19.06
C ASP A 28 11.64 9.25 19.72
N ARG A 29 12.78 9.87 19.57
CA ARG A 29 14.01 9.45 20.24
C ARG A 29 14.36 10.50 21.28
N SER A 30 14.25 10.12 22.55
CA SER A 30 14.55 11.02 23.67
C SER A 30 15.21 10.25 24.79
N ILE A 31 15.95 10.98 25.63
CA ILE A 31 16.59 10.42 26.84
C ILE A 31 16.22 11.29 28.02
N ASP A 32 15.70 10.63 29.05
CA ASP A 32 15.45 11.23 30.35
C ASP A 32 16.66 11.02 31.26
N ILE A 33 17.10 12.10 31.88
CA ILE A 33 18.18 12.04 32.86
C ILE A 33 17.59 12.25 34.25
N PRO A 34 17.78 11.31 35.19
CA PRO A 34 17.28 11.46 36.56
C PRO A 34 17.78 12.74 37.22
N GLY A 35 16.86 13.46 37.86
CA GLY A 35 17.18 14.72 38.56
C GLY A 35 17.17 15.94 37.66
N ARG A 36 16.90 15.79 36.36
CA ARG A 36 16.78 16.89 35.43
C ARG A 36 15.36 17.01 34.93
N HIS A 37 14.87 18.23 34.76
CA HIS A 37 13.55 18.48 34.18
C HIS A 37 13.60 18.32 32.65
N GLY A 38 12.56 17.65 32.11
CA GLY A 38 12.43 17.41 30.67
C GLY A 38 13.31 16.27 30.18
N ALA A 39 13.44 16.19 28.87
CA ALA A 39 14.19 15.14 28.18
C ALA A 39 15.06 15.76 27.09
N TYR A 40 16.14 15.05 26.73
CA TYR A 40 16.87 15.39 25.51
C TYR A 40 16.15 14.83 24.31
N ASP A 41 15.90 15.67 23.32
CA ASP A 41 15.27 15.29 22.06
C ASP A 41 16.33 14.97 21.01
N PHE A 42 16.32 13.75 20.49
CA PHE A 42 17.21 13.31 19.41
C PHE A 42 16.47 13.19 18.09
N GLY A 43 15.28 13.79 17.99
CA GLY A 43 14.46 13.80 16.80
C GLY A 43 13.47 12.66 16.74
N ALA A 44 12.83 12.50 15.59
CA ALA A 44 11.81 11.49 15.37
C ALA A 44 12.05 10.78 14.04
N ASP A 45 11.76 9.49 14.02
CA ASP A 45 11.77 8.69 12.79
C ASP A 45 10.34 8.36 12.41
N LEU A 46 10.09 8.19 11.10
CA LEU A 46 8.82 7.67 10.63
C LEU A 46 8.79 6.16 10.85
N GLY A 47 7.69 5.68 11.43
CA GLY A 47 7.43 4.26 11.56
C GLY A 47 6.74 3.69 10.34
N VAL A 48 6.14 2.52 10.51
CA VAL A 48 5.39 1.87 9.44
C VAL A 48 4.08 2.59 9.17
N ARG A 49 3.56 2.44 7.95
CA ARG A 49 2.23 2.91 7.57
C ARG A 49 1.30 1.71 7.48
N GLN A 50 0.20 1.75 8.21
CA GLN A 50 -0.77 0.66 8.22
C GLN A 50 -2.02 1.08 7.48
N PHE A 51 -2.47 0.22 6.58
CA PHE A 51 -3.73 0.37 5.87
C PHE A 51 -4.71 -0.68 6.38
N ASN A 52 -5.94 -0.28 6.58
CA ASN A 52 -7.03 -1.20 6.87
C ASN A 52 -8.14 -0.94 5.85
N LEU A 53 -8.21 -1.77 4.84
CA LEU A 53 -9.06 -1.54 3.68
C LEU A 53 -10.30 -2.41 3.74
N PRO A 54 -11.49 -1.81 3.85
CA PRO A 54 -12.74 -2.58 3.79
C PRO A 54 -13.06 -2.95 2.35
N LEU A 55 -13.06 -4.25 2.07
CA LEU A 55 -13.36 -4.78 0.75
C LEU A 55 -14.65 -5.59 0.78
N ALA A 56 -15.35 -5.58 -0.34
CA ALA A 56 -16.56 -6.37 -0.53
C ALA A 56 -16.50 -7.10 -1.87
N HIS A 57 -17.06 -8.30 -1.91
CA HIS A 57 -17.22 -9.03 -3.16
C HIS A 57 -18.37 -8.46 -3.98
N MET A 58 -18.13 -8.26 -5.27
CA MET A 58 -19.18 -7.91 -6.20
C MET A 58 -19.97 -9.16 -6.60
N PRO A 59 -21.26 -9.02 -6.97
CA PRO A 59 -22.04 -10.14 -7.45
C PRO A 59 -21.40 -10.81 -8.65
N VAL A 60 -21.39 -12.14 -8.64
CA VAL A 60 -20.88 -12.96 -9.74
C VAL A 60 -21.95 -13.95 -10.16
N ARG A 61 -21.84 -14.44 -11.41
CA ARG A 61 -22.84 -15.33 -11.98
C ARG A 61 -22.75 -16.75 -11.46
N SER A 62 -21.56 -17.19 -11.04
CA SER A 62 -21.38 -18.57 -10.60
C SER A 62 -20.38 -18.65 -9.45
N ARG A 63 -20.51 -19.74 -8.68
CA ARG A 63 -19.57 -20.03 -7.60
C ARG A 63 -18.16 -20.30 -8.15
N THR A 64 -18.06 -20.94 -9.29
CA THR A 64 -16.78 -21.23 -9.94
C THR A 64 -16.03 -19.95 -10.29
N GLU A 65 -16.74 -18.98 -10.86
CA GLU A 65 -16.15 -17.67 -11.18
C GLU A 65 -15.64 -16.97 -9.92
N LYS A 66 -16.42 -17.00 -8.84
CA LYS A 66 -16.03 -16.42 -7.57
C LYS A 66 -14.75 -17.08 -7.02
N GLN A 67 -14.66 -18.41 -7.09
CA GLN A 67 -13.48 -19.13 -6.61
C GLN A 67 -12.24 -18.83 -7.45
N GLU A 68 -12.41 -18.69 -8.75
CA GLU A 68 -11.29 -18.29 -9.64
C GLU A 68 -10.79 -16.88 -9.32
N GLN A 69 -11.70 -15.95 -9.08
CA GLN A 69 -11.34 -14.58 -8.71
C GLN A 69 -10.62 -14.53 -7.38
N ILE A 70 -11.09 -15.28 -6.38
CA ILE A 70 -10.46 -15.39 -5.07
C ILE A 70 -9.05 -15.96 -5.22
N ARG A 71 -8.90 -16.99 -6.02
CA ARG A 71 -7.58 -17.62 -6.24
C ARG A 71 -6.62 -16.65 -6.90
N ALA A 72 -7.07 -15.91 -7.90
CA ALA A 72 -6.24 -14.89 -8.57
C ALA A 72 -5.82 -13.80 -7.60
N PHE A 73 -6.74 -13.36 -6.75
CA PHE A 73 -6.46 -12.36 -5.73
C PHE A 73 -5.42 -12.85 -4.73
N LEU A 74 -5.57 -14.06 -4.22
CA LEU A 74 -4.64 -14.65 -3.27
C LEU A 74 -3.24 -14.84 -3.86
N ASN A 75 -3.15 -15.14 -5.14
CA ASN A 75 -1.86 -15.27 -5.83
C ASN A 75 -1.08 -13.96 -5.87
N GLU A 76 -1.78 -12.83 -5.84
CA GLU A 76 -1.12 -11.51 -5.77
C GLU A 76 -0.61 -11.20 -4.37
N LEU A 77 -1.26 -11.71 -3.35
CA LEU A 77 -0.93 -11.40 -1.95
C LEU A 77 0.01 -12.41 -1.31
N LEU A 78 0.04 -13.63 -1.79
CA LEU A 78 0.81 -14.72 -1.21
C LEU A 78 1.84 -15.27 -2.19
N ASP A 79 2.96 -15.76 -1.66
CA ASP A 79 3.96 -16.48 -2.45
C ASP A 79 3.55 -17.94 -2.68
N SER A 80 4.41 -18.69 -3.37
CA SER A 80 4.13 -20.10 -3.67
C SER A 80 4.03 -20.98 -2.43
N THR A 81 4.57 -20.54 -1.28
CA THR A 81 4.50 -21.29 -0.03
C THR A 81 3.32 -20.87 0.85
N GLY A 82 2.50 -19.92 0.39
CA GLY A 82 1.35 -19.42 1.14
C GLY A 82 1.67 -18.32 2.13
N ARG A 83 2.87 -17.77 2.10
CA ARG A 83 3.26 -16.67 2.99
C ARG A 83 2.94 -15.32 2.33
N PRO A 84 2.57 -14.30 3.13
CA PRO A 84 2.37 -12.97 2.59
C PRO A 84 3.63 -12.43 1.92
N LYS A 85 3.47 -11.87 0.74
CA LYS A 85 4.56 -11.24 -0.01
C LYS A 85 4.25 -9.76 -0.24
N TYR A 86 5.30 -9.00 -0.56
CA TYR A 86 5.12 -7.60 -0.91
C TYR A 86 4.46 -7.46 -2.28
N PHE A 87 3.57 -6.49 -2.38
CA PHE A 87 2.96 -6.13 -3.65
C PHE A 87 2.75 -4.62 -3.70
N LYS A 88 2.53 -4.12 -4.90
CA LYS A 88 2.31 -2.71 -5.16
C LYS A 88 0.86 -2.35 -4.91
N LEU A 89 0.62 -1.35 -4.08
CA LEU A 89 -0.70 -0.82 -3.78
C LEU A 89 -0.82 0.61 -4.30
N LYS A 90 -1.86 0.86 -5.09
CA LYS A 90 -2.13 2.17 -5.67
C LYS A 90 -3.59 2.53 -5.47
N PHE A 91 -3.85 3.78 -5.12
CA PHE A 91 -5.21 4.30 -4.94
C PHE A 91 -5.59 5.22 -6.10
N SER A 92 -6.90 5.31 -6.37
CA SER A 92 -7.42 6.16 -7.44
C SER A 92 -7.18 7.65 -7.19
N TYR A 93 -7.12 8.08 -5.95
CA TYR A 93 -6.85 9.47 -5.59
C TYR A 93 -5.36 9.82 -5.58
N GLU A 94 -4.49 8.83 -5.74
CA GLU A 94 -3.04 8.98 -5.87
C GLU A 94 -2.51 8.06 -6.98
N SER A 95 -3.08 8.20 -8.18
CA SER A 95 -2.81 7.27 -9.27
C SER A 95 -1.37 7.32 -9.80
N ASP A 96 -0.62 8.34 -9.43
CA ASP A 96 0.80 8.51 -9.81
C ASP A 96 1.79 7.94 -8.80
N LYS A 97 1.29 7.38 -7.69
CA LYS A 97 2.12 6.87 -6.60
C LYS A 97 1.67 5.49 -6.18
N HIS A 98 2.60 4.72 -5.61
CA HIS A 98 2.30 3.42 -5.06
C HIS A 98 3.05 3.19 -3.75
N TYR A 99 2.52 2.26 -2.98
CA TYR A 99 3.15 1.78 -1.74
C TYR A 99 3.48 0.31 -1.90
N MET A 100 4.62 -0.10 -1.33
CA MET A 100 4.95 -1.53 -1.23
C MET A 100 4.45 -2.05 0.10
N VAL A 101 3.49 -2.96 0.06
CA VAL A 101 2.78 -3.44 1.24
C VAL A 101 2.75 -4.97 1.27
N ARG A 102 2.48 -5.52 2.44
CA ARG A 102 2.14 -6.94 2.58
C ARG A 102 1.03 -7.12 3.61
N TYR A 103 0.35 -8.25 3.53
CA TYR A 103 -0.72 -8.58 4.47
C TYR A 103 -0.14 -8.85 5.85
N THR A 104 -0.71 -8.22 6.87
CA THR A 104 -0.25 -8.32 8.26
C THR A 104 -1.39 -8.61 9.23
N GLY A 105 -2.48 -9.19 8.74
CA GLY A 105 -3.62 -9.54 9.58
C GLY A 105 -3.37 -10.76 10.45
N SER A 106 -4.10 -10.86 11.55
CA SER A 106 -4.04 -12.00 12.46
C SER A 106 -4.80 -13.22 11.94
N ILE A 107 -5.78 -12.97 11.07
CA ILE A 107 -6.58 -14.05 10.45
C ILE A 107 -5.92 -14.40 9.12
N PRO A 108 -5.78 -15.71 8.80
CA PRO A 108 -5.27 -16.09 7.48
C PRO A 108 -6.11 -15.47 6.36
N ILE A 109 -5.45 -14.88 5.37
CA ILE A 109 -6.14 -14.18 4.29
C ILE A 109 -7.04 -15.14 3.51
N GLN A 110 -6.67 -16.40 3.41
CA GLN A 110 -7.47 -17.42 2.74
C GLN A 110 -8.86 -17.59 3.38
N ARG A 111 -8.93 -17.35 4.70
CA ARG A 111 -10.20 -17.42 5.43
C ARG A 111 -10.97 -16.11 5.33
N ALA A 112 -10.27 -14.97 5.48
CA ALA A 112 -10.91 -13.66 5.44
C ALA A 112 -11.61 -13.41 4.10
N VAL A 113 -10.98 -13.76 3.00
CA VAL A 113 -11.47 -13.49 1.65
C VAL A 113 -12.72 -14.29 1.30
N GLN A 114 -13.09 -15.32 2.07
CA GLN A 114 -14.32 -16.06 1.87
C GLN A 114 -15.57 -15.31 2.35
N LEU A 115 -15.38 -14.29 3.18
CA LEU A 115 -16.49 -13.47 3.67
C LEU A 115 -16.97 -12.53 2.56
N SER A 116 -18.25 -12.18 2.58
CA SER A 116 -18.81 -11.25 1.59
C SER A 116 -18.24 -9.84 1.74
N LYS A 117 -17.89 -9.46 2.95
CA LYS A 117 -17.16 -8.23 3.28
C LYS A 117 -16.05 -8.60 4.24
N PHE A 118 -14.88 -8.01 4.04
CA PHE A 118 -13.74 -8.27 4.91
C PHE A 118 -12.82 -7.06 4.92
N ASN A 119 -12.05 -6.94 5.99
CA ASN A 119 -11.00 -5.94 6.09
C ASN A 119 -9.68 -6.54 5.65
N LEU A 120 -8.92 -5.77 4.90
CA LEU A 120 -7.59 -6.17 4.43
C LEU A 120 -6.54 -5.31 5.15
N PRO A 121 -5.96 -5.80 6.25
CA PRO A 121 -4.90 -5.08 6.94
C PRO A 121 -3.58 -5.28 6.20
N LEU A 122 -3.03 -4.18 5.72
CA LEU A 122 -1.77 -4.14 4.99
C LEU A 122 -0.80 -3.22 5.70
N THR A 123 0.48 -3.54 5.65
CA THR A 123 1.51 -2.69 6.23
C THR A 123 2.57 -2.36 5.19
N ALA A 124 2.83 -1.07 5.04
CA ALA A 124 3.98 -0.56 4.32
C ALA A 124 5.10 -0.36 5.34
N PHE A 125 6.07 -1.27 5.36
CA PHE A 125 7.21 -1.16 6.27
C PHE A 125 8.12 -0.01 5.88
N ASP A 126 8.16 0.31 4.58
CA ASP A 126 8.68 1.57 4.09
C ASP A 126 7.48 2.53 3.98
N PRO A 127 7.40 3.59 4.79
CA PRO A 127 6.21 4.44 4.86
C PRO A 127 6.05 5.38 3.67
N TYR A 128 7.02 5.43 2.78
CA TYR A 128 7.01 6.38 1.67
C TYR A 128 6.21 5.87 0.49
N ALA A 129 5.53 6.80 -0.17
CA ALA A 129 4.95 6.55 -1.48
C ALA A 129 6.01 6.80 -2.55
N TYR A 130 6.09 5.92 -3.53
CA TYR A 130 7.02 6.05 -4.64
C TYR A 130 6.27 6.42 -5.91
N ALA A 131 6.91 7.25 -6.74
CA ALA A 131 6.34 7.61 -8.04
C ALA A 131 6.22 6.36 -8.92
N ASP A 132 5.10 6.25 -9.61
CA ASP A 132 4.89 5.18 -10.55
C ASP A 132 5.74 5.42 -11.79
N MET A 133 6.50 4.42 -12.21
CA MET A 133 7.31 4.51 -13.42
C MET A 133 6.48 4.81 -14.66
N ASN A 134 5.23 4.38 -14.65
CA ASN A 134 4.32 4.64 -15.77
C ASN A 134 3.84 6.10 -15.81
N ALA A 135 3.94 6.81 -14.71
CA ALA A 135 3.61 8.22 -14.64
C ALA A 135 4.81 9.12 -14.95
N TYR A 136 6.00 8.53 -15.04
CA TYR A 136 7.21 9.27 -15.35
C TYR A 136 7.25 9.60 -16.85
N ASP A 137 7.39 10.88 -17.17
CA ASP A 137 7.56 11.33 -18.53
C ASP A 137 9.03 11.67 -18.76
N PRO A 138 9.76 10.80 -19.46
CA PRO A 138 11.17 11.06 -19.71
C PRO A 138 11.41 12.28 -20.58
N THR A 139 10.42 12.66 -21.39
CA THR A 139 10.52 13.86 -22.21
C THR A 139 10.53 15.12 -21.35
N GLU A 140 9.66 15.16 -20.37
CA GLU A 140 9.56 16.29 -19.46
C GLU A 140 10.82 16.43 -18.63
N ASP A 141 11.29 15.34 -18.09
CA ASP A 141 12.54 15.33 -17.32
C ASP A 141 13.73 15.76 -18.17
N TYR A 142 13.76 15.29 -19.39
CA TYR A 142 14.82 15.63 -20.33
C TYR A 142 14.83 17.12 -20.66
N GLN A 143 13.66 17.70 -20.83
CA GLN A 143 13.54 19.14 -21.07
C GLN A 143 14.07 19.95 -19.89
N TYR A 144 13.80 19.48 -18.69
CA TYR A 144 14.28 20.13 -17.50
C TYR A 144 15.80 20.09 -17.42
N ASP A 145 16.39 18.96 -17.69
CA ASP A 145 17.83 18.80 -17.70
C ASP A 145 18.50 19.66 -18.76
N SER A 146 17.89 19.76 -19.93
CA SER A 146 18.45 20.59 -20.98
C SER A 146 18.39 22.07 -20.63
N GLY A 147 17.39 22.46 -19.84
CA GLY A 147 17.33 23.80 -19.28
C GLY A 147 18.51 24.12 -18.39
N TYR A 148 18.94 23.18 -17.61
CA TYR A 148 20.14 23.33 -16.80
C TYR A 148 21.39 23.42 -17.62
N GLN A 149 21.44 22.70 -18.70
CA GLN A 149 22.60 22.70 -19.56
C GLN A 149 22.85 24.06 -20.24
N TYR A 150 21.80 24.83 -20.40
CA TYR A 150 21.97 26.17 -20.89
C TYR A 150 22.82 27.01 -20.03
N ASP A 151 22.76 26.77 -18.75
CA ASP A 151 23.47 27.56 -17.79
C ASP A 151 24.98 27.44 -17.95
N SER A 152 25.37 26.35 -18.57
CA SER A 152 26.77 26.12 -18.87
C SER A 152 27.25 26.87 -20.09
N GLY A 153 26.29 27.31 -20.90
CA GLY A 153 26.59 28.01 -22.13
C GLY A 153 26.63 29.50 -21.97
#